data_ffbde7d23fcbdf689420c7174c49e376
#
_entry.id   ffbde7d23fcbdf689420c7174c49e376
#
_cell.length_a   1.000
_cell.length_b   1.000
_cell.length_c   1.000
_cell.angle_alpha   90.00
_cell.angle_beta   90.00
_cell.angle_gamma   90.00
#
_symmetry.space_group_name_H-M   'P 1'
#
loop_
_entity.id
_entity.type
_entity.pdbx_description
1 polymer ?
#
loop_
_entity_poly.entity_id
_entity_poly.type
_entity_poly.pdbx_seq_one_letter_code
_entity_poly.pdbx_strand_id
1 'polypeptide(L)'
;MVSSLGKGLSSASLAYLLKSQGYKVRVRKMDPYLNVDPGTMSPFQHGEVFVTDDGAETDLDLGHYERFSGISAKKSDNITTGKIYNDVLKRERQGKYLGKTVQVIPHLSLIHI
;
A
#
# COMPACT_ATOMS: atom_id res chain seq x y z
N MET A 1 -7.58 -15.61 2.03
CA MET A 1 -8.12 -14.26 1.74
C MET A 1 -9.14 -14.39 0.63
N VAL A 2 -10.31 -13.84 0.79
CA VAL A 2 -11.39 -13.92 -0.20
C VAL A 2 -11.43 -12.61 -1.00
N SER A 3 -11.48 -12.71 -2.33
CA SER A 3 -11.58 -11.57 -3.24
C SER A 3 -13.01 -11.36 -3.74
N SER A 4 -13.25 -10.20 -4.34
CA SER A 4 -14.53 -9.86 -4.99
C SER A 4 -15.76 -9.87 -4.08
N LEU A 5 -15.57 -9.58 -2.79
CA LEU A 5 -16.66 -9.47 -1.81
C LEU A 5 -17.04 -8.01 -1.47
N GLY A 6 -16.50 -7.03 -2.20
CA GLY A 6 -16.78 -5.62 -1.94
C GLY A 6 -15.95 -5.03 -0.79
N LYS A 7 -14.80 -5.61 -0.46
CA LYS A 7 -13.89 -5.10 0.59
C LYS A 7 -13.45 -3.66 0.31
N GLY A 8 -13.10 -3.37 -0.94
CA GLY A 8 -12.68 -2.03 -1.36
C GLY A 8 -13.78 -1.00 -1.18
N LEU A 9 -14.99 -1.32 -1.61
CA LEU A 9 -16.16 -0.45 -1.45
C LEU A 9 -16.50 -0.24 0.03
N SER A 10 -16.47 -1.30 0.82
CA SER A 10 -16.73 -1.22 2.26
C SER A 10 -15.69 -0.35 2.98
N SER A 11 -14.41 -0.51 2.63
CA SER A 11 -13.32 0.29 3.20
C SER A 11 -13.45 1.76 2.83
N ALA A 12 -13.76 2.05 1.57
CA ALA A 12 -13.95 3.42 1.08
C ALA A 12 -15.17 4.07 1.76
N SER A 13 -16.26 3.32 1.93
CA SER A 13 -17.48 3.81 2.60
C SER A 13 -17.23 4.10 4.08
N LEU A 14 -16.49 3.23 4.76
CA LEU A 14 -16.09 3.45 6.15
C LEU A 14 -15.21 4.70 6.30
N ALA A 15 -14.24 4.87 5.40
CA ALA A 15 -13.39 6.06 5.38
C ALA A 15 -14.22 7.34 5.20
N TYR A 16 -15.18 7.32 4.29
CA TYR A 16 -16.08 8.44 4.08
C TYR A 16 -16.89 8.76 5.34
N LEU A 17 -17.49 7.75 5.96
CA LEU A 17 -18.30 7.93 7.17
C LEU A 17 -17.48 8.49 8.33
N LEU A 18 -16.30 7.98 8.56
CA LEU A 18 -15.41 8.47 9.62
C LEU A 18 -14.98 9.92 9.33
N LYS A 19 -14.64 10.24 8.10
CA LYS A 19 -14.27 11.60 7.70
C LYS A 19 -15.42 12.56 7.91
N SER A 20 -16.65 12.16 7.57
CA SER A 20 -17.86 12.99 7.75
C SER A 20 -18.15 13.27 9.22
N GLN A 21 -17.65 12.44 10.14
CA GLN A 21 -17.78 12.65 11.58
C GLN A 21 -16.61 13.46 12.17
N GLY A 22 -15.73 14.00 11.35
CA GLY A 22 -14.64 14.85 11.78
C GLY A 22 -13.32 14.16 12.08
N TYR A 23 -13.22 12.84 11.87
CA TYR A 23 -11.96 12.12 12.05
C TYR A 23 -10.99 12.41 10.90
N LYS A 24 -9.69 12.46 11.22
CA LYS A 24 -8.63 12.46 10.21
C LYS A 24 -8.39 11.03 9.77
N VAL A 25 -8.69 10.73 8.51
CA VAL A 25 -8.66 9.36 7.98
C VAL A 25 -7.63 9.25 6.86
N ARG A 26 -6.88 8.17 6.86
CA ARG A 26 -6.09 7.73 5.72
C ARG A 26 -6.39 6.27 5.43
N VAL A 27 -6.43 5.93 4.16
CA VAL A 27 -6.66 4.56 3.71
C VAL A 27 -5.37 4.06 3.06
N ARG A 28 -4.89 2.91 3.49
CA ARG A 28 -3.70 2.27 2.92
C ARG A 28 -4.06 0.91 2.34
N LYS A 29 -3.51 0.62 1.17
CA LYS A 29 -3.63 -0.69 0.53
C LYS A 29 -2.34 -1.47 0.74
N MET A 30 -2.46 -2.66 1.28
CA MET A 30 -1.35 -3.56 1.51
C MET A 30 -1.50 -4.78 0.61
N ASP A 31 -0.54 -4.98 -0.28
CA ASP A 31 -0.55 -6.07 -1.25
C ASP A 31 0.58 -7.06 -0.98
N PRO A 32 0.29 -8.37 -0.97
CA PRO A 32 1.29 -9.38 -0.60
C PRO A 32 2.30 -9.74 -1.68
N TYR A 33 2.18 -9.19 -2.87
CA TYR A 33 3.10 -9.55 -3.96
C TYR A 33 4.48 -8.89 -3.81
N LEU A 34 5.47 -9.50 -4.48
CA LEU A 34 6.86 -9.03 -4.45
C LEU A 34 7.16 -7.89 -5.42
N ASN A 35 6.26 -7.55 -6.30
CA ASN A 35 6.42 -6.40 -7.19
C ASN A 35 6.52 -5.12 -6.36
N VAL A 36 7.50 -4.28 -6.67
CA VAL A 36 7.68 -3.00 -5.95
C VAL A 36 6.49 -2.08 -6.22
N ASP A 37 5.99 -2.09 -7.44
CA ASP A 37 4.75 -1.41 -7.81
C ASP A 37 4.00 -2.22 -8.88
N PRO A 38 2.72 -1.95 -9.13
CA PRO A 38 1.92 -2.70 -10.09
C PRO A 38 2.18 -2.32 -11.56
N GLY A 39 2.99 -1.29 -11.83
CA GLY A 39 3.23 -0.81 -13.20
C GLY A 39 3.90 -1.84 -14.12
N THR A 40 4.65 -2.80 -13.55
CA THR A 40 5.30 -3.89 -14.27
C THR A 40 4.48 -5.16 -14.35
N MET A 41 3.31 -5.19 -13.72
CA MET A 41 2.44 -6.36 -13.68
C MET A 41 1.57 -6.42 -14.93
N SER A 42 1.19 -7.66 -15.32
CA SER A 42 0.27 -7.85 -16.42
C SER A 42 -1.11 -7.25 -16.12
N PRO A 43 -1.65 -6.41 -17.00
CA PRO A 43 -3.00 -5.86 -16.80
C PRO A 43 -4.09 -6.95 -16.77
N PHE A 44 -3.85 -8.09 -17.39
CA PHE A 44 -4.78 -9.22 -17.37
C PHE A 44 -4.87 -9.90 -16.01
N GLN A 45 -3.79 -9.82 -15.21
CA GLN A 45 -3.75 -10.41 -13.87
C GLN A 45 -4.12 -9.42 -12.78
N HIS A 46 -3.70 -8.18 -12.94
CA HIS A 46 -3.81 -7.16 -11.89
C HIS A 46 -4.89 -6.12 -12.17
N GLY A 47 -5.25 -5.93 -13.44
CA GLY A 47 -6.13 -4.86 -13.88
C GLY A 47 -5.39 -3.55 -14.12
N GLU A 48 -6.14 -2.46 -14.14
CA GLU A 48 -5.59 -1.13 -14.37
C GLU A 48 -4.82 -0.63 -13.15
N VAL A 49 -3.87 0.26 -13.39
CA VAL A 49 -3.15 0.96 -12.33
C VAL A 49 -3.76 2.34 -12.11
N PHE A 50 -3.66 2.83 -10.88
CA PHE A 50 -4.01 4.20 -10.52
C PHE A 50 -2.72 4.98 -10.25
N VAL A 51 -2.63 6.19 -10.78
CA VAL A 51 -1.49 7.07 -10.52
C VAL A 51 -1.89 8.12 -9.49
N THR A 52 -1.16 8.15 -8.37
CA THR A 52 -1.40 9.13 -7.31
C THR A 52 -0.95 10.52 -7.71
N ASP A 53 -1.40 11.55 -6.97
CA ASP A 53 -1.01 12.94 -7.25
C ASP A 53 0.51 13.15 -7.15
N ASP A 54 1.20 12.36 -6.32
CA ASP A 54 2.67 12.40 -6.21
C ASP A 54 3.38 11.42 -7.15
N GLY A 55 2.67 10.90 -8.15
CA GLY A 55 3.25 10.19 -9.30
C GLY A 55 3.55 8.71 -9.09
N ALA A 56 3.01 8.07 -8.05
CA ALA A 56 3.18 6.63 -7.84
C ALA A 56 2.16 5.83 -8.63
N GLU A 57 2.61 4.78 -9.30
CA GLU A 57 1.74 3.75 -9.84
C GLU A 57 1.29 2.82 -8.74
N THR A 58 0.00 2.62 -8.57
CA THR A 58 -0.59 1.88 -7.48
C THR A 58 -1.72 0.98 -7.96
N ASP A 59 -2.22 0.15 -7.04
CA ASP A 59 -3.43 -0.62 -7.27
C ASP A 59 -4.64 0.30 -7.52
N LEU A 60 -5.52 -0.13 -8.40
CA LEU A 60 -6.73 0.64 -8.75
C LEU A 60 -7.62 0.92 -7.54
N ASP A 61 -7.60 0.08 -6.53
CA ASP A 61 -8.38 0.28 -5.30
C ASP A 61 -8.09 1.63 -4.64
N LEU A 62 -6.86 2.13 -4.73
CA LEU A 62 -6.55 3.47 -4.21
C LEU A 62 -7.33 4.57 -4.92
N GLY A 63 -7.55 4.42 -6.22
CA GLY A 63 -8.41 5.34 -6.97
C GLY A 63 -9.84 5.33 -6.46
N HIS A 64 -10.36 4.16 -6.15
CA HIS A 64 -11.70 4.03 -5.57
C HIS A 64 -11.77 4.65 -4.16
N TYR A 65 -10.75 4.42 -3.32
CA TYR A 65 -10.69 5.04 -2.00
C TYR A 65 -10.68 6.56 -2.08
N GLU A 66 -9.88 7.12 -2.98
CA GLU A 66 -9.81 8.57 -3.20
C GLU A 66 -11.15 9.11 -3.70
N ARG A 67 -11.76 8.43 -4.66
CA ARG A 67 -13.04 8.83 -5.27
C ARG A 67 -14.17 8.87 -4.25
N PHE A 68 -14.31 7.85 -3.43
CA PHE A 68 -15.42 7.74 -2.48
C PHE A 68 -15.18 8.50 -1.18
N SER A 69 -13.95 8.56 -0.70
CA SER A 69 -13.63 9.24 0.56
C SER A 69 -13.30 10.71 0.40
N GLY A 70 -12.90 11.14 -0.80
CA GLY A 70 -12.41 12.50 -1.03
C GLY A 70 -11.03 12.76 -0.41
N ILE A 71 -10.30 11.71 -0.02
CA ILE A 71 -8.96 11.82 0.57
C ILE A 71 -7.94 11.48 -0.51
N SER A 72 -7.03 12.41 -0.84
CA SER A 72 -5.98 12.17 -1.83
C SER A 72 -5.03 11.09 -1.38
N ALA A 73 -4.84 10.08 -2.25
CA ALA A 73 -3.87 9.02 -2.02
C ALA A 73 -2.44 9.49 -2.33
N LYS A 74 -1.49 8.97 -1.58
CA LYS A 74 -0.06 9.24 -1.75
C LYS A 74 0.70 7.94 -1.99
N LYS A 75 1.96 8.05 -2.45
CA LYS A 75 2.86 6.90 -2.61
C LYS A 75 2.89 5.99 -1.39
N SER A 76 2.92 6.58 -0.20
CA SER A 76 2.96 5.86 1.07
C SER A 76 1.68 5.09 1.40
N ASP A 77 0.62 5.29 0.66
CA ASP A 77 -0.65 4.61 0.91
C ASP A 77 -0.77 3.28 0.16
N ASN A 78 0.15 2.99 -0.74
CA ASN A 78 0.27 1.69 -1.37
C ASN A 78 1.53 0.97 -0.88
N ILE A 79 1.35 -0.12 -0.17
CA ILE A 79 2.43 -0.89 0.43
C ILE A 79 2.42 -2.29 -0.16
N THR A 80 3.54 -2.69 -0.76
CA THR A 80 3.72 -4.06 -1.26
C THR A 80 4.81 -4.77 -0.46
N THR A 81 4.77 -6.09 -0.43
CA THR A 81 5.85 -6.87 0.15
C THR A 81 7.19 -6.53 -0.50
N GLY A 82 7.20 -6.34 -1.83
CA GLY A 82 8.41 -5.93 -2.55
C GLY A 82 8.98 -4.60 -2.10
N LYS A 83 8.13 -3.61 -1.79
CA LYS A 83 8.59 -2.32 -1.24
C LYS A 83 9.26 -2.49 0.12
N ILE A 84 8.69 -3.32 0.98
CA ILE A 84 9.27 -3.59 2.32
C ILE A 84 10.61 -4.29 2.20
N TYR A 85 10.71 -5.34 1.37
CA TYR A 85 11.98 -6.03 1.12
C TYR A 85 13.04 -5.08 0.58
N ASN A 86 12.67 -4.27 -0.40
CA ASN A 86 13.59 -3.31 -1.00
C ASN A 86 14.12 -2.31 0.04
N ASP A 87 13.25 -1.79 0.90
CA ASP A 87 13.64 -0.85 1.94
C ASP A 87 14.56 -1.50 3.00
N VAL A 88 14.24 -2.69 3.45
CA VAL A 88 15.06 -3.43 4.42
C VAL A 88 16.44 -3.76 3.85
N LEU A 89 16.50 -4.27 2.62
CA LEU A 89 17.77 -4.57 1.95
C LEU A 89 18.63 -3.31 1.78
N LYS A 90 18.01 -2.21 1.38
CA LYS A 90 18.70 -0.94 1.20
C LYS A 90 19.27 -0.42 2.53
N ARG A 91 18.50 -0.49 3.61
CA ARG A 91 18.96 -0.09 4.95
C ARG A 91 20.08 -0.98 5.46
N GLU A 92 19.99 -2.27 5.21
CA GLU A 92 21.07 -3.22 5.56
C GLU A 92 22.39 -2.84 4.85
N ARG A 93 22.32 -2.59 3.55
CA ARG A 93 23.49 -2.18 2.77
C ARG A 93 24.08 -0.84 3.21
N GLN A 94 23.27 0.03 3.76
CA GLN A 94 23.69 1.32 4.34
C GLN A 94 24.23 1.20 5.78
N GLY A 95 24.25 0.00 6.36
CA GLY A 95 24.72 -0.23 7.72
C GLY A 95 23.77 0.25 8.82
N LYS A 96 22.50 0.51 8.51
CA LYS A 96 21.56 1.06 9.50
C LYS A 96 21.18 0.08 10.61
N TYR A 97 21.43 -1.21 10.42
CA TYR A 97 21.20 -2.24 11.44
C TYR A 97 22.44 -2.54 12.29
N LEU A 98 23.53 -1.79 12.11
CA LEU A 98 24.74 -1.86 12.93
C LEU A 98 25.36 -3.26 13.01
N GLY A 99 25.33 -4.00 11.92
CA GLY A 99 25.87 -5.36 11.85
C GLY A 99 25.01 -6.44 12.49
N LYS A 100 23.80 -6.10 12.94
CA LYS A 100 22.86 -7.10 13.47
C LYS A 100 22.33 -7.97 12.35
N THR A 101 22.01 -9.23 12.67
CA THR A 101 21.33 -10.13 11.74
C THR A 101 19.92 -9.61 11.45
N VAL A 102 19.62 -9.41 10.16
CA VAL A 102 18.30 -8.96 9.70
C VAL A 102 17.50 -10.17 9.26
N GLN A 103 16.37 -10.40 9.87
CA GLN A 103 15.53 -11.58 9.62
C GLN A 103 14.20 -11.17 8.97
N VAL A 104 13.59 -12.10 8.24
CA VAL A 104 12.28 -11.87 7.57
C VAL A 104 11.23 -11.48 8.60
N ILE A 105 11.13 -12.22 9.68
CA ILE A 105 10.35 -11.89 10.86
C ILE A 105 11.35 -11.51 11.95
N PRO A 106 11.35 -10.40 12.54
CA PRO A 106 10.40 -9.28 12.66
C PRO A 106 10.66 -8.08 11.74
N HIS A 107 11.71 -8.09 10.93
CA HIS A 107 12.15 -6.89 10.19
C HIS A 107 11.22 -6.52 9.02
N LEU A 108 10.48 -7.49 8.49
CA LEU A 108 9.51 -7.26 7.41
C LEU A 108 8.07 -7.15 7.94
N SER A 109 7.89 -7.07 9.25
CA SER A 109 6.56 -6.90 9.84
C SER A 109 5.95 -5.54 9.47
N LEU A 110 4.63 -5.51 9.34
CA LEU A 110 3.90 -4.27 9.06
C LEU A 110 4.09 -3.18 10.11
N ILE A 111 4.49 -3.55 11.33
CA ILE A 111 4.78 -2.57 12.38
C ILE A 111 6.01 -1.71 12.09
N HIS A 112 6.85 -2.13 11.16
CA HIS A 112 8.06 -1.40 10.75
C HIS A 112 7.83 -0.46 9.56
N ILE A 113 6.61 -0.37 9.10
CA ILE A 113 6.22 0.53 8.00
C ILE A 113 6.00 1.97 8.55
#